data_a6dbda7000e77b6a4928aef61103469f
#
_entry.id   a6dbda7000e77b6a4928aef61103469f
#
_cell.length_a   1.000
_cell.length_b   1.000
_cell.length_c   1.000
_cell.angle_alpha   90.00
_cell.angle_beta   90.00
_cell.angle_gamma   90.00
#
_symmetry.space_group_name_H-M   'P 1'
#
loop_
_entity.id
_entity.type
_entity.pdbx_description
1 polymer ?
#
loop_
_entity_poly.entity_id
_entity_poly.type
_entity_poly.pdbx_seq_one_letter_code
_entity_poly.pdbx_strand_id
1 'polypeptide(L)'
;MLPLSDEQLTGIISRLDIPSLTEATIRQVVAVTTEAEKASGEKYMHLELGNPGLPSQQIGVEAECEALRNGIANKYPPVMGTTALKNAASRFVKAFLDVDIPGNCIVPSVGSMQGSFSLMLLLGRRDPAKDTMLYLDPGFAPQHLQAQILGLKQTSFDIYDYRGEALAEKLESILAKGNITGILYSNPNNPAWTNLTPDELASIGRLATKYDAIVIEDLAHMGMDFRHDCGAPFEEPDV
;
A
#
# COMPACT_ATOMS: atom_id res chain seq x y z
N MET A 1 15.00 17.79 -28.39
CA MET A 1 16.37 17.28 -28.21
C MET A 1 16.56 17.12 -26.71
N LEU A 2 17.03 16.01 -26.24
CA LEU A 2 17.32 15.86 -24.82
C LEU A 2 18.45 16.82 -24.42
N PRO A 3 18.43 17.43 -23.24
CA PRO A 3 19.47 18.38 -22.81
C PRO A 3 20.83 17.71 -22.53
N LEU A 4 20.91 16.40 -22.60
CA LEU A 4 22.13 15.58 -22.50
C LEU A 4 22.34 14.77 -23.78
N SER A 5 23.60 14.56 -24.16
CA SER A 5 23.93 13.60 -25.18
C SER A 5 23.79 12.15 -24.67
N ASP A 6 23.64 11.20 -25.60
CA ASP A 6 23.57 9.77 -25.26
C ASP A 6 24.84 9.30 -24.53
N GLU A 7 26.01 9.86 -24.89
CA GLU A 7 27.27 9.57 -24.22
C GLU A 7 27.27 10.05 -22.75
N GLN A 8 26.77 11.25 -22.50
CA GLN A 8 26.65 11.79 -21.13
C GLN A 8 25.69 10.94 -20.30
N LEU A 9 24.55 10.57 -20.85
CA LEU A 9 23.57 9.73 -20.15
C LEU A 9 24.15 8.33 -19.87
N THR A 10 24.79 7.71 -20.86
CA THR A 10 25.46 6.42 -20.68
C THR A 10 26.56 6.49 -19.60
N GLY A 11 27.31 7.59 -19.56
CA GLY A 11 28.31 7.83 -18.53
C GLY A 11 27.71 7.95 -17.12
N ILE A 12 26.54 8.57 -16.98
CA ILE A 12 25.80 8.64 -15.71
C ILE A 12 25.36 7.25 -15.27
N ILE A 13 24.71 6.50 -16.15
CA ILE A 13 24.19 5.15 -15.88
C ILE A 13 25.33 4.22 -15.44
N SER A 14 26.47 4.27 -16.14
CA SER A 14 27.65 3.47 -15.81
C SER A 14 28.24 3.81 -14.46
N ARG A 15 28.32 5.11 -14.09
CA ARG A 15 28.83 5.53 -12.77
C ARG A 15 27.93 5.10 -11.61
N LEU A 16 26.64 4.98 -11.87
CA LEU A 16 25.65 4.53 -10.89
C LEU A 16 25.53 2.99 -10.81
N ASP A 17 26.34 2.27 -11.60
CA ASP A 17 26.34 0.81 -11.68
C ASP A 17 24.94 0.23 -11.96
N ILE A 18 24.23 0.84 -12.91
CA ILE A 18 22.87 0.40 -13.30
C ILE A 18 23.00 -0.39 -14.60
N PRO A 19 22.81 -1.71 -14.59
CA PRO A 19 23.02 -2.55 -15.77
C PRO A 19 21.98 -2.32 -16.86
N SER A 20 20.75 -1.95 -16.52
CA SER A 20 19.66 -1.67 -17.46
C SER A 20 18.65 -0.70 -16.86
N LEU A 21 18.24 0.32 -17.61
CA LEU A 21 17.17 1.24 -17.19
C LEU A 21 15.80 0.57 -17.22
N THR A 22 15.59 -0.44 -18.03
CA THR A 22 14.31 -1.17 -18.10
C THR A 22 14.08 -2.05 -16.88
N GLU A 23 15.14 -2.41 -16.17
CA GLU A 23 15.10 -3.20 -14.94
C GLU A 23 15.43 -2.37 -13.69
N ALA A 24 15.66 -1.06 -13.88
CA ALA A 24 16.05 -0.17 -12.80
C ALA A 24 14.91 0.01 -11.78
N THR A 25 15.29 0.01 -10.52
CA THR A 25 14.37 0.38 -9.43
C THR A 25 14.03 1.87 -9.49
N ILE A 26 12.90 2.27 -8.91
CA ILE A 26 12.52 3.70 -8.81
C ILE A 26 13.66 4.55 -8.23
N ARG A 27 14.35 4.06 -7.20
CA ARG A 27 15.50 4.78 -6.59
C ARG A 27 16.66 4.98 -7.57
N GLN A 28 16.94 4.00 -8.41
CA GLN A 28 17.96 4.10 -9.43
C GLN A 28 17.55 5.11 -10.51
N VAL A 29 16.29 5.10 -10.93
CA VAL A 29 15.77 6.10 -11.88
C VAL A 29 15.87 7.52 -11.30
N VAL A 30 15.47 7.73 -10.06
CA VAL A 30 15.63 9.01 -9.33
C VAL A 30 17.11 9.44 -9.30
N ALA A 31 18.03 8.51 -9.03
CA ALA A 31 19.47 8.83 -9.02
C ALA A 31 19.97 9.26 -10.39
N VAL A 32 19.58 8.57 -11.48
CA VAL A 32 19.93 8.95 -12.86
C VAL A 32 19.37 10.33 -13.18
N THR A 33 18.11 10.61 -12.89
CA THR A 33 17.47 11.89 -13.18
C THR A 33 18.17 13.03 -12.41
N THR A 34 18.48 12.81 -11.14
CA THR A 34 19.20 13.79 -10.31
C THR A 34 20.59 14.12 -10.88
N GLU A 35 21.34 13.12 -11.32
CA GLU A 35 22.66 13.34 -11.96
C GLU A 35 22.53 13.98 -13.35
N ALA A 36 21.48 13.66 -14.08
CA ALA A 36 21.16 14.29 -15.36
C ALA A 36 20.83 15.78 -15.19
N GLU A 37 20.03 16.16 -14.19
CA GLU A 37 19.76 17.56 -13.84
C GLU A 37 21.05 18.32 -13.51
N LYS A 38 21.92 17.74 -12.71
CA LYS A 38 23.21 18.34 -12.34
C LYS A 38 24.12 18.55 -13.57
N ALA A 39 24.14 17.57 -14.46
CA ALA A 39 25.00 17.61 -15.66
C ALA A 39 24.49 18.57 -16.74
N SER A 40 23.18 18.71 -16.88
CA SER A 40 22.56 19.59 -17.89
C SER A 40 22.33 21.01 -17.38
N GLY A 41 22.19 21.20 -16.07
CA GLY A 41 21.71 22.45 -15.46
C GLY A 41 20.20 22.70 -15.64
N GLU A 42 19.48 21.76 -16.26
CA GLU A 42 18.06 21.84 -16.50
C GLU A 42 17.27 21.06 -15.45
N LYS A 43 16.05 21.53 -15.15
CA LYS A 43 15.13 20.82 -14.27
C LYS A 43 14.22 19.91 -15.09
N TYR A 44 14.10 18.69 -14.66
CA TYR A 44 13.19 17.71 -15.26
C TYR A 44 11.87 17.63 -14.50
N MET A 45 10.83 17.20 -15.19
CA MET A 45 9.57 16.82 -14.57
C MET A 45 9.72 15.37 -14.08
N HIS A 46 9.72 15.21 -12.77
CA HIS A 46 9.88 13.90 -12.12
C HIS A 46 8.57 13.11 -12.17
N LEU A 47 8.47 12.14 -13.05
CA LEU A 47 7.32 11.25 -13.19
C LEU A 47 7.60 9.83 -12.68
N GLU A 48 8.84 9.56 -12.28
CA GLU A 48 9.28 8.26 -11.77
C GLU A 48 8.84 8.00 -10.32
N LEU A 49 8.44 9.04 -9.60
CA LEU A 49 7.99 8.94 -8.22
C LEU A 49 6.74 9.79 -8.00
N GLY A 50 5.64 9.12 -7.65
CA GLY A 50 4.40 9.79 -7.27
C GLY A 50 4.50 10.40 -5.87
N ASN A 51 4.51 11.73 -5.80
CA ASN A 51 4.41 12.47 -4.54
C ASN A 51 3.01 13.05 -4.40
N PRO A 52 2.40 13.09 -3.19
CA PRO A 52 1.07 13.66 -2.98
C PRO A 52 0.94 15.12 -3.44
N GLY A 53 1.99 15.93 -3.33
CA GLY A 53 2.10 17.27 -3.90
C GLY A 53 1.27 18.37 -3.23
N LEU A 54 0.17 18.04 -2.56
CA LEU A 54 -0.64 19.00 -1.81
C LEU A 54 -0.03 19.26 -0.42
N PRO A 55 -0.07 20.49 0.07
CA PRO A 55 0.39 20.80 1.43
C PRO A 55 -0.52 20.12 2.45
N SER A 56 0.08 19.72 3.59
CA SER A 56 -0.68 19.18 4.72
C SER A 56 -1.69 20.22 5.24
N GLN A 57 -2.84 19.74 5.70
CA GLN A 57 -3.85 20.61 6.29
C GLN A 57 -3.29 21.33 7.52
N GLN A 58 -3.47 22.66 7.57
CA GLN A 58 -2.90 23.53 8.60
C GLN A 58 -3.33 23.12 10.01
N ILE A 59 -4.58 22.69 10.19
CA ILE A 59 -5.10 22.22 11.48
C ILE A 59 -4.29 21.03 12.02
N GLY A 60 -3.88 20.10 11.15
CA GLY A 60 -3.05 18.96 11.53
C GLY A 60 -1.64 19.39 11.93
N VAL A 61 -1.04 20.28 11.14
CA VAL A 61 0.30 20.83 11.40
C VAL A 61 0.34 21.56 12.76
N GLU A 62 -0.65 22.38 13.05
CA GLU A 62 -0.74 23.12 14.32
C GLU A 62 -0.94 22.18 15.51
N ALA A 63 -1.80 21.17 15.39
CA ALA A 63 -2.02 20.17 16.43
C ALA A 63 -0.75 19.37 16.73
N GLU A 64 0.03 18.99 15.72
CA GLU A 64 1.31 18.29 15.90
C GLU A 64 2.34 19.21 16.60
N CYS A 65 2.47 20.45 16.15
CA CYS A 65 3.34 21.43 16.78
C CYS A 65 2.99 21.67 18.26
N GLU A 66 1.70 21.77 18.58
CA GLU A 66 1.22 21.92 19.95
C GLU A 66 1.53 20.69 20.80
N ALA A 67 1.27 19.49 20.30
CA ALA A 67 1.61 18.25 20.98
C ALA A 67 3.10 18.14 21.31
N LEU A 68 3.97 18.53 20.38
CA LEU A 68 5.42 18.56 20.59
C LEU A 68 5.80 19.58 21.66
N ARG A 69 5.25 20.80 21.64
CA ARG A 69 5.47 21.83 22.69
C ARG A 69 5.02 21.35 24.07
N ASN A 70 3.96 20.56 24.13
CA ASN A 70 3.42 19.96 25.34
C ASN A 70 4.20 18.70 25.79
N GLY A 71 5.33 18.38 25.13
CA GLY A 71 6.26 17.34 25.56
C GLY A 71 5.81 15.91 25.24
N ILE A 72 4.97 15.72 24.20
CA ILE A 72 4.53 14.37 23.79
C ILE A 72 5.72 13.47 23.45
N ALA A 73 6.78 14.05 22.86
CA ALA A 73 7.99 13.34 22.48
C ALA A 73 8.87 12.89 23.67
N ASN A 74 8.57 13.35 24.88
CA ASN A 74 9.33 13.01 26.10
C ASN A 74 8.83 11.72 26.77
N LYS A 75 7.85 11.05 26.17
CA LYS A 75 7.20 9.87 26.75
C LYS A 75 7.11 8.74 25.73
N TYR A 76 7.32 7.51 26.19
CA TYR A 76 6.99 6.35 25.36
C TYR A 76 5.49 6.25 25.18
N PRO A 77 4.99 6.07 23.95
CA PRO A 77 3.58 5.75 23.75
C PRO A 77 3.27 4.33 24.25
N PRO A 78 2.00 4.01 24.53
CA PRO A 78 1.59 2.63 24.74
C PRO A 78 1.95 1.78 23.51
N VAL A 79 2.41 0.54 23.74
CA VAL A 79 2.86 -0.38 22.67
C VAL A 79 1.79 -0.55 21.58
N MET A 80 0.52 -0.60 21.97
CA MET A 80 -0.61 -0.77 21.04
C MET A 80 -1.19 0.57 20.54
N GLY A 81 -0.48 1.67 20.73
CA GLY A 81 -0.94 3.01 20.37
C GLY A 81 -1.82 3.69 21.41
N THR A 82 -1.98 5.00 21.30
CA THR A 82 -2.80 5.78 22.23
C THR A 82 -4.30 5.55 21.97
N THR A 83 -5.10 5.58 23.02
CA THR A 83 -6.57 5.43 22.90
C THR A 83 -7.17 6.53 22.02
N ALA A 84 -6.67 7.75 22.13
CA ALA A 84 -7.14 8.88 21.32
C ALA A 84 -6.95 8.63 19.81
N LEU A 85 -5.74 8.20 19.37
CA LEU A 85 -5.47 7.88 17.98
C LEU A 85 -6.35 6.71 17.48
N LYS A 86 -6.47 5.65 18.28
CA LYS A 86 -7.25 4.45 17.92
C LYS A 86 -8.74 4.77 17.78
N ASN A 87 -9.31 5.59 18.66
CA ASN A 87 -10.69 6.03 18.55
C ASN A 87 -10.91 6.96 17.36
N ALA A 88 -9.96 7.86 17.07
CA ALA A 88 -10.03 8.72 15.90
C ALA A 88 -9.96 7.89 14.60
N ALA A 89 -9.07 6.89 14.55
CA ALA A 89 -8.99 5.97 13.41
C ALA A 89 -10.27 5.13 13.23
N SER A 90 -10.89 4.68 14.34
CA SER A 90 -12.19 3.99 14.30
C SER A 90 -13.29 4.86 13.66
N ARG A 91 -13.40 6.13 14.10
CA ARG A 91 -14.35 7.09 13.50
C ARG A 91 -14.04 7.34 12.01
N PHE A 92 -12.77 7.51 11.67
CA PHE A 92 -12.35 7.71 10.28
C PHE A 92 -12.76 6.53 9.39
N VAL A 93 -12.48 5.31 9.80
CA VAL A 93 -12.85 4.09 9.06
C VAL A 93 -14.38 3.99 8.92
N LYS A 94 -15.14 4.30 10.00
CA LYS A 94 -16.60 4.33 9.92
C LYS A 94 -17.09 5.37 8.93
N ALA A 95 -16.54 6.59 8.97
CA ALA A 95 -16.98 7.69 8.12
C ALA A 95 -16.68 7.45 6.62
N PHE A 96 -15.52 6.88 6.28
CA PHE A 96 -15.08 6.75 4.89
C PHE A 96 -15.32 5.37 4.27
N LEU A 97 -15.43 4.32 5.09
CA LEU A 97 -15.60 2.94 4.60
C LEU A 97 -16.91 2.31 5.08
N ASP A 98 -17.67 2.99 5.94
CA ASP A 98 -18.86 2.46 6.61
C ASP A 98 -18.63 1.12 7.33
N VAL A 99 -17.43 0.92 7.87
CA VAL A 99 -17.06 -0.29 8.59
C VAL A 99 -16.88 0.03 10.07
N ASP A 100 -17.57 -0.71 10.94
CA ASP A 100 -17.43 -0.58 12.38
C ASP A 100 -16.25 -1.41 12.89
N ILE A 101 -15.13 -0.73 13.21
CA ILE A 101 -13.95 -1.35 13.80
C ILE A 101 -13.73 -0.73 15.18
N PRO A 102 -13.83 -1.51 16.27
CA PRO A 102 -13.57 -0.97 17.60
C PRO A 102 -12.09 -0.62 17.77
N GLY A 103 -11.81 0.45 18.52
CA GLY A 103 -10.45 0.97 18.70
C GLY A 103 -9.42 -0.07 19.20
N ASN A 104 -9.83 -1.10 19.94
CA ASN A 104 -8.94 -2.17 20.38
C ASN A 104 -8.49 -3.11 19.26
N CYS A 105 -9.15 -3.08 18.10
CA CYS A 105 -8.72 -3.80 16.89
C CYS A 105 -7.81 -2.96 15.98
N ILE A 106 -7.46 -1.74 16.38
CA ILE A 106 -6.60 -0.83 15.62
C ILE A 106 -5.22 -0.80 16.23
N VAL A 107 -4.21 -1.01 15.40
CA VAL A 107 -2.79 -0.96 15.79
C VAL A 107 -2.07 0.01 14.87
N PRO A 108 -1.54 1.13 15.39
CA PRO A 108 -0.73 2.04 14.60
C PRO A 108 0.56 1.37 14.11
N SER A 109 0.96 1.70 12.90
CA SER A 109 2.21 1.24 12.30
C SER A 109 2.94 2.38 11.58
N VAL A 110 4.25 2.22 11.33
CA VAL A 110 5.03 3.16 10.53
C VAL A 110 4.78 2.86 9.04
N GLY A 111 3.64 3.35 8.54
CA GLY A 111 3.18 3.13 7.18
C GLY A 111 2.66 1.71 6.92
N SER A 112 2.02 1.53 5.75
CA SER A 112 1.48 0.23 5.31
C SER A 112 2.55 -0.84 5.16
N MET A 113 3.81 -0.45 4.90
CA MET A 113 4.93 -1.38 4.78
C MET A 113 5.24 -2.13 6.07
N GLN A 114 5.20 -1.47 7.23
CA GLN A 114 5.35 -2.17 8.51
C GLN A 114 4.12 -3.02 8.80
N GLY A 115 2.94 -2.51 8.50
CA GLY A 115 1.68 -3.24 8.67
C GLY A 115 1.67 -4.55 7.88
N SER A 116 1.92 -4.50 6.58
CA SER A 116 1.95 -5.67 5.70
C SER A 116 3.03 -6.69 6.10
N PHE A 117 4.24 -6.22 6.43
CA PHE A 117 5.31 -7.09 6.90
C PHE A 117 4.94 -7.85 8.18
N SER A 118 4.37 -7.13 9.15
CA SER A 118 3.96 -7.72 10.43
C SER A 118 2.82 -8.73 10.25
N LEU A 119 1.84 -8.41 9.39
CA LEU A 119 0.75 -9.33 9.07
C LEU A 119 1.26 -10.58 8.35
N MET A 120 2.12 -10.45 7.35
CA MET A 120 2.71 -11.59 6.66
C MET A 120 3.55 -12.47 7.59
N LEU A 121 4.29 -11.87 8.53
CA LEU A 121 5.05 -12.62 9.55
C LEU A 121 4.12 -13.46 10.43
N LEU A 122 2.98 -12.92 10.84
CA LEU A 122 1.98 -13.63 11.63
C LEU A 122 1.30 -14.73 10.81
N LEU A 123 0.90 -14.43 9.57
CA LEU A 123 0.23 -15.36 8.67
C LEU A 123 1.11 -16.55 8.33
N GLY A 124 2.39 -16.33 8.07
CA GLY A 124 3.35 -17.43 7.81
C GLY A 124 3.61 -18.35 8.99
N ARG A 125 3.08 -18.01 10.19
CA ARG A 125 3.22 -18.82 11.41
C ARG A 125 1.89 -19.31 11.97
N ARG A 126 0.78 -18.90 11.36
CA ARG A 126 -0.57 -19.21 11.82
C ARG A 126 -0.89 -20.70 11.63
N ASP A 127 -0.56 -21.24 10.48
CA ASP A 127 -0.81 -22.64 10.12
C ASP A 127 0.33 -23.17 9.25
N PRO A 128 1.10 -24.16 9.72
CA PRO A 128 2.21 -24.73 8.96
C PRO A 128 1.81 -25.36 7.61
N ALA A 129 0.55 -25.73 7.41
CA ALA A 129 0.05 -26.23 6.15
C ALA A 129 -0.23 -25.13 5.13
N LYS A 130 -0.32 -23.88 5.57
CA LYS A 130 -0.63 -22.69 4.77
C LYS A 130 0.58 -21.76 4.70
N ASP A 131 1.42 -21.96 3.74
CA ASP A 131 2.72 -21.29 3.61
C ASP A 131 2.80 -20.29 2.44
N THR A 132 1.68 -20.07 1.74
CA THR A 132 1.67 -19.33 0.48
C THR A 132 0.82 -18.06 0.59
N MET A 133 1.39 -16.92 0.18
CA MET A 133 0.65 -15.68 -0.07
C MET A 133 0.12 -15.66 -1.50
N LEU A 134 -1.15 -15.29 -1.65
CA LEU A 134 -1.79 -15.05 -2.95
C LEU A 134 -1.89 -13.54 -3.18
N TYR A 135 -1.41 -13.08 -4.33
CA TYR A 135 -1.49 -11.68 -4.75
C TYR A 135 -2.47 -11.53 -5.91
N LEU A 136 -3.28 -10.48 -5.85
CA LEU A 136 -4.03 -10.00 -7.01
C LEU A 136 -3.18 -8.94 -7.70
N ASP A 137 -2.47 -9.36 -8.74
CA ASP A 137 -1.55 -8.50 -9.48
C ASP A 137 -2.26 -7.73 -10.62
N PRO A 138 -1.63 -6.64 -11.10
CA PRO A 138 -0.38 -6.05 -10.65
C PRO A 138 -0.52 -5.44 -9.26
N GLY A 139 0.53 -5.55 -8.44
CA GLY A 139 0.55 -5.10 -7.05
C GLY A 139 1.78 -4.28 -6.70
N PHE A 140 1.85 -3.80 -5.47
CA PHE A 140 2.98 -3.04 -4.97
C PHE A 140 4.18 -3.97 -4.74
N ALA A 141 5.16 -3.91 -5.63
CA ALA A 141 6.31 -4.81 -5.67
C ALA A 141 7.05 -5.02 -4.33
N PRO A 142 7.22 -4.02 -3.44
CA PRO A 142 7.84 -4.25 -2.14
C PRO A 142 7.13 -5.27 -1.26
N GLN A 143 5.83 -5.50 -1.42
CA GLN A 143 5.10 -6.51 -0.65
C GLN A 143 5.47 -7.94 -1.07
N HIS A 144 5.74 -8.16 -2.35
CA HIS A 144 6.30 -9.42 -2.83
C HIS A 144 7.70 -9.69 -2.24
N LEU A 145 8.53 -8.65 -2.16
CA LEU A 145 9.85 -8.75 -1.54
C LEU A 145 9.76 -9.08 -0.04
N GLN A 146 8.78 -8.52 0.67
CA GLN A 146 8.53 -8.84 2.08
C GLN A 146 8.23 -10.33 2.28
N ALA A 147 7.35 -10.91 1.46
CA ALA A 147 7.05 -12.34 1.53
C ALA A 147 8.28 -13.20 1.23
N GLN A 148 9.08 -12.79 0.23
CA GLN A 148 10.33 -13.48 -0.08
C GLN A 148 11.32 -13.47 1.09
N ILE A 149 11.52 -12.32 1.74
CA ILE A 149 12.39 -12.16 2.92
C ILE A 149 11.90 -13.04 4.07
N LEU A 150 10.59 -13.16 4.25
CA LEU A 150 9.98 -14.01 5.29
C LEU A 150 9.97 -15.49 4.95
N GLY A 151 10.43 -15.89 3.76
CA GLY A 151 10.44 -17.29 3.30
C GLY A 151 9.07 -17.83 2.94
N LEU A 152 8.08 -16.98 2.71
CA LEU A 152 6.76 -17.39 2.28
C LEU A 152 6.76 -17.69 0.78
N LYS A 153 6.08 -18.75 0.39
CA LYS A 153 5.78 -19.03 -1.01
C LYS A 153 4.80 -17.99 -1.54
N GLN A 154 4.82 -17.77 -2.83
CA GLN A 154 3.99 -16.78 -3.49
C GLN A 154 3.31 -17.39 -4.70
N THR A 155 2.08 -16.98 -4.94
CA THR A 155 1.34 -17.20 -6.18
C THR A 155 0.53 -15.96 -6.48
N SER A 156 0.29 -15.69 -7.77
CA SER A 156 -0.50 -14.54 -8.18
C SER A 156 -1.29 -14.82 -9.46
N PHE A 157 -2.17 -13.92 -9.79
CA PHE A 157 -2.78 -13.81 -11.11
C PHE A 157 -3.09 -12.35 -11.42
N ASP A 158 -3.12 -12.01 -12.71
CA ASP A 158 -3.42 -10.66 -13.17
C ASP A 158 -4.94 -10.43 -13.11
N ILE A 159 -5.34 -9.40 -12.35
CA ILE A 159 -6.75 -9.04 -12.14
C ILE A 159 -7.42 -8.50 -13.41
N TYR A 160 -6.66 -8.03 -14.40
CA TYR A 160 -7.21 -7.60 -15.68
C TYR A 160 -7.80 -8.76 -16.49
N ASP A 161 -7.24 -9.95 -16.33
CA ASP A 161 -7.72 -11.15 -17.02
C ASP A 161 -8.96 -11.74 -16.36
N TYR A 162 -9.22 -11.36 -15.11
CA TYR A 162 -10.27 -11.97 -14.29
C TYR A 162 -11.04 -10.88 -13.54
N ARG A 163 -12.28 -10.58 -14.02
CA ARG A 163 -13.18 -9.61 -13.39
C ARG A 163 -14.55 -10.25 -13.16
N GLY A 164 -15.28 -9.72 -12.16
CA GLY A 164 -16.61 -10.20 -11.84
C GLY A 164 -16.61 -11.69 -11.43
N GLU A 165 -17.45 -12.51 -12.08
CA GLU A 165 -17.56 -13.94 -11.81
C GLU A 165 -16.25 -14.69 -12.09
N ALA A 166 -15.53 -14.33 -13.15
CA ALA A 166 -14.24 -14.93 -13.49
C ALA A 166 -13.20 -14.73 -12.39
N LEU A 167 -13.24 -13.61 -11.65
CA LEU A 167 -12.40 -13.38 -10.48
C LEU A 167 -12.70 -14.40 -9.37
N ALA A 168 -13.99 -14.62 -9.08
CA ALA A 168 -14.40 -15.56 -8.05
C ALA A 168 -14.01 -17.00 -8.40
N GLU A 169 -14.22 -17.43 -9.64
CA GLU A 169 -13.82 -18.76 -10.12
C GLU A 169 -12.30 -18.96 -10.05
N LYS A 170 -11.52 -17.96 -10.51
CA LYS A 170 -10.07 -18.02 -10.46
C LYS A 170 -9.55 -18.10 -9.04
N LEU A 171 -10.06 -17.24 -8.17
CA LEU A 171 -9.70 -17.19 -6.76
C LEU A 171 -10.01 -18.52 -6.08
N GLU A 172 -11.21 -19.08 -6.28
CA GLU A 172 -11.61 -20.35 -5.72
C GLU A 172 -10.72 -21.51 -6.19
N SER A 173 -10.36 -21.54 -7.46
CA SER A 173 -9.47 -22.58 -8.03
C SER A 173 -8.07 -22.60 -7.36
N ILE A 174 -7.60 -21.45 -6.86
CA ILE A 174 -6.33 -21.35 -6.15
C ILE A 174 -6.51 -21.72 -4.68
N LEU A 175 -7.53 -21.16 -4.02
CA LEU A 175 -7.80 -21.40 -2.60
C LEU A 175 -8.12 -22.85 -2.29
N ALA A 176 -8.77 -23.56 -3.22
CA ALA A 176 -9.11 -24.97 -3.09
C ALA A 176 -7.88 -25.91 -2.95
N LYS A 177 -6.66 -25.42 -3.27
CA LYS A 177 -5.42 -26.15 -3.04
C LYS A 177 -5.06 -26.26 -1.55
N GLY A 178 -5.65 -25.43 -0.70
CA GLY A 178 -5.56 -25.51 0.76
C GLY A 178 -4.28 -24.93 1.39
N ASN A 179 -3.36 -24.39 0.61
CA ASN A 179 -2.07 -23.87 1.09
C ASN A 179 -1.98 -22.35 1.22
N ILE A 180 -3.05 -21.61 0.93
CA ILE A 180 -3.05 -20.15 0.99
C ILE A 180 -3.30 -19.69 2.43
N THR A 181 -2.35 -18.93 2.99
CA THR A 181 -2.49 -18.31 4.31
C THR A 181 -3.12 -16.92 4.24
N GLY A 182 -2.80 -16.16 3.20
CA GLY A 182 -3.31 -14.80 3.01
C GLY A 182 -3.48 -14.42 1.55
N ILE A 183 -4.41 -13.50 1.32
CA ILE A 183 -4.69 -12.86 0.04
C ILE A 183 -4.33 -11.39 0.21
N LEU A 184 -3.50 -10.83 -0.69
CA LEU A 184 -3.10 -9.44 -0.61
C LEU A 184 -3.37 -8.72 -1.93
N TYR A 185 -3.96 -7.53 -1.83
CA TYR A 185 -4.16 -6.60 -2.94
C TYR A 185 -4.25 -5.16 -2.42
N SER A 186 -4.05 -4.17 -3.30
CA SER A 186 -4.33 -2.76 -3.01
C SER A 186 -5.61 -2.30 -3.73
N ASN A 187 -6.39 -1.43 -3.07
CA ASN A 187 -7.65 -0.93 -3.59
C ASN A 187 -7.92 0.52 -3.09
N PRO A 188 -7.83 1.56 -3.91
CA PRO A 188 -7.41 1.56 -5.32
C PRO A 188 -6.03 0.94 -5.55
N ASN A 189 -5.87 0.30 -6.70
CA ASN A 189 -4.67 -0.46 -6.99
C ASN A 189 -3.46 0.43 -7.32
N ASN A 190 -2.31 0.07 -6.82
CA ASN A 190 -1.00 0.58 -7.24
C ASN A 190 -0.21 -0.60 -7.89
N PRO A 191 0.23 -0.49 -9.17
CA PRO A 191 0.30 0.71 -10.01
C PRO A 191 -0.86 0.88 -11.01
N ALA A 192 -1.80 -0.05 -11.09
CA ALA A 192 -2.75 -0.14 -12.20
C ALA A 192 -3.94 0.83 -12.09
N TRP A 193 -4.16 1.42 -10.93
CA TRP A 193 -5.30 2.31 -10.65
C TRP A 193 -6.68 1.67 -10.93
N THR A 194 -6.78 0.36 -10.84
CA THR A 194 -8.05 -0.35 -10.90
C THR A 194 -8.69 -0.43 -9.54
N ASN A 195 -10.01 -0.39 -9.51
CA ASN A 195 -10.79 -0.63 -8.31
C ASN A 195 -11.57 -1.94 -8.45
N LEU A 196 -11.66 -2.66 -7.36
CA LEU A 196 -12.57 -3.79 -7.21
C LEU A 196 -14.00 -3.28 -7.03
N THR A 197 -14.95 -3.97 -7.62
CA THR A 197 -16.36 -3.69 -7.40
C THR A 197 -16.82 -4.24 -6.05
N PRO A 198 -17.94 -3.75 -5.48
CA PRO A 198 -18.51 -4.32 -4.26
C PRO A 198 -18.76 -5.83 -4.34
N ASP A 199 -19.22 -6.34 -5.49
CA ASP A 199 -19.46 -7.77 -5.70
C ASP A 199 -18.17 -8.59 -5.75
N GLU A 200 -17.11 -8.04 -6.33
CA GLU A 200 -15.77 -8.65 -6.32
C GLU A 200 -15.20 -8.71 -4.90
N LEU A 201 -15.31 -7.62 -4.12
CA LEU A 201 -14.90 -7.58 -2.72
C LEU A 201 -15.70 -8.58 -1.86
N ALA A 202 -17.02 -8.64 -2.05
CA ALA A 202 -17.87 -9.61 -1.37
C ALA A 202 -17.48 -11.06 -1.70
N SER A 203 -17.12 -11.33 -2.96
CA SER A 203 -16.66 -12.65 -3.40
C SER A 203 -15.32 -13.03 -2.78
N ILE A 204 -14.36 -12.09 -2.71
CA ILE A 204 -13.08 -12.29 -2.04
C ILE A 204 -13.31 -12.63 -0.56
N GLY A 205 -14.10 -11.82 0.16
CA GLY A 205 -14.40 -12.04 1.58
C GLY A 205 -15.06 -13.39 1.85
N ARG A 206 -16.05 -13.75 1.05
CA ARG A 206 -16.77 -15.04 1.16
C ARG A 206 -15.84 -16.24 0.93
N LEU A 207 -15.00 -16.17 -0.11
CA LEU A 207 -14.06 -17.24 -0.43
C LEU A 207 -12.92 -17.31 0.59
N ALA A 208 -12.40 -16.19 1.04
CA ALA A 208 -11.40 -16.15 2.11
C ALA A 208 -11.93 -16.82 3.38
N THR A 209 -13.16 -16.53 3.78
CA THR A 209 -13.82 -17.18 4.92
C THR A 209 -13.99 -18.69 4.69
N LYS A 210 -14.48 -19.10 3.51
CA LYS A 210 -14.69 -20.51 3.18
C LYS A 210 -13.40 -21.34 3.29
N TYR A 211 -12.28 -20.78 2.85
CA TYR A 211 -10.99 -21.46 2.79
C TYR A 211 -10.05 -21.09 3.94
N ASP A 212 -10.54 -20.35 4.94
CA ASP A 212 -9.76 -19.90 6.10
C ASP A 212 -8.45 -19.21 5.68
N ALA A 213 -8.53 -18.27 4.72
CA ALA A 213 -7.47 -17.36 4.33
C ALA A 213 -7.74 -15.96 4.90
N ILE A 214 -6.70 -15.21 5.24
CA ILE A 214 -6.84 -13.84 5.72
C ILE A 214 -6.65 -12.86 4.56
N VAL A 215 -7.54 -11.88 4.43
CA VAL A 215 -7.41 -10.81 3.45
C VAL A 215 -6.60 -9.66 4.04
N ILE A 216 -5.60 -9.22 3.30
CA ILE A 216 -4.87 -7.97 3.54
C ILE A 216 -5.22 -7.02 2.38
N GLU A 217 -6.06 -6.05 2.67
CA GLU A 217 -6.40 -4.98 1.74
C GLU A 217 -5.53 -3.76 2.05
N ASP A 218 -4.67 -3.37 1.10
CA ASP A 218 -3.85 -2.16 1.22
C ASP A 218 -4.64 -0.96 0.70
N LEU A 219 -5.03 -0.09 1.62
CA LEU A 219 -5.83 1.10 1.37
C LEU A 219 -4.99 2.39 1.31
N ALA A 220 -3.70 2.30 0.97
CA ALA A 220 -2.80 3.46 0.92
C ALA A 220 -3.30 4.58 -0.01
N HIS A 221 -4.09 4.24 -1.03
CA HIS A 221 -4.71 5.19 -1.97
C HIS A 221 -6.19 5.44 -1.72
N MET A 222 -6.70 5.06 -0.55
CA MET A 222 -8.09 5.33 -0.17
C MET A 222 -8.40 6.83 -0.24
N GLY A 223 -9.60 7.16 -0.74
CA GLY A 223 -10.03 8.55 -0.89
C GLY A 223 -9.44 9.28 -2.12
N MET A 224 -8.66 8.59 -2.97
CA MET A 224 -8.13 9.15 -4.22
C MET A 224 -8.97 8.74 -5.45
N ASP A 225 -10.08 8.06 -5.27
CA ASP A 225 -11.05 7.78 -6.33
C ASP A 225 -12.15 8.84 -6.32
N PHE A 226 -12.21 9.65 -7.38
CA PHE A 226 -13.13 10.79 -7.52
C PHE A 226 -14.30 10.49 -8.47
N ARG A 227 -14.53 9.25 -8.85
CA ARG A 227 -15.62 8.85 -9.76
C ARG A 227 -16.99 8.93 -9.10
N HIS A 228 -17.03 8.88 -7.79
CA HIS A 228 -18.24 8.99 -6.98
C HIS A 228 -18.09 10.11 -5.98
N ASP A 229 -19.20 10.82 -5.71
CA ASP A 229 -19.25 11.76 -4.60
C ASP A 229 -19.15 10.95 -3.28
N CYS A 230 -18.13 11.24 -2.51
CA CYS A 230 -17.93 10.57 -1.21
C CYS A 230 -18.93 11.08 -0.14
N GLY A 231 -19.79 12.05 -0.48
CA GLY A 231 -20.68 12.70 0.48
C GLY A 231 -19.91 13.56 1.50
N ALA A 232 -20.61 13.93 2.57
CA ALA A 232 -20.01 14.61 3.73
C ALA A 232 -19.80 13.56 4.84
N PRO A 233 -18.59 12.97 4.96
CA PRO A 233 -18.35 11.88 5.89
C PRO A 233 -18.48 12.28 7.36
N PHE A 234 -18.51 13.60 7.63
CA PHE A 234 -18.65 14.18 8.97
C PHE A 234 -19.78 15.21 8.96
N GLU A 235 -21.02 14.73 9.04
CA GLU A 235 -22.20 15.61 9.20
C GLU A 235 -22.43 16.08 10.63
N GLU A 236 -21.74 15.49 11.62
CA GLU A 236 -21.93 15.83 13.01
C GLU A 236 -20.83 16.75 13.56
N PRO A 237 -21.23 17.80 14.34
CA PRO A 237 -20.30 18.81 14.84
C PRO A 237 -19.37 18.36 15.98
N ASP A 238 -19.35 17.11 16.35
CA ASP A 238 -18.59 16.56 17.47
C ASP A 238 -17.22 15.96 17.08
N VAL A 239 -16.56 16.52 16.09
CA VAL A 239 -15.18 16.19 15.75
C VAL A 239 -14.25 17.30 16.14
#